data_5e2ebe1a33c1012c4e57e644d4983560
#
_entry.id   5e2ebe1a33c1012c4e57e644d4983560
#
_cell.length_a   1.000
_cell.length_b   1.000
_cell.length_c   1.000
_cell.angle_alpha   90.00
_cell.angle_beta   90.00
_cell.angle_gamma   90.00
#
_symmetry.space_group_name_H-M   'P 1'
#
loop_
_entity.id
_entity.type
_entity.pdbx_description
1 polymer ?
#
loop_
_entity_poly.entity_id
_entity_poly.type
_entity_poly.pdbx_seq_one_letter_code
_entity_poly.pdbx_strand_id
1 'polypeptide(L)'
;MSLSTVARAAARAAYARPAALRAFSTASLRLAAAKPGASELSSILEDRILGANAAADIQETGRVLTIGDGIARVYGLKNVQAEEMVEFSSGIKGMALNLEPDNVGVVVFGNDRLIKEGDTVKRTGKIVDVPVGEGLLGRVVDGLGNPIDGKGPLKNVKSTRVQVKAPGIIPRKSVHEPMQTGIKCIDSMVPIGRGQRELIIGDRQTGKTAVALDTIINQKRWNDGNEEAKKLYCVYVAVGQKRSTVAQFVQTLEENDALKYSIVVAATASEAAPLQFLAPYSGCAMGEWFRDNGKHALIIYDDLSKQAVAYRQMSLLLRRPPGREAYPGDVFYLHSRLLERAAKMSDEFGAGSLTALPVIETQGGDVSAYIPTNVISITDGQIFLEAELFFKGIRPAINVGLSVSRVGSAAQIKAMKQVAGSLKLFLAQYREVAAFAQFGSDLDASTQFLLGRGARLTELLKQPQYKPLAVEDQVALIFAGVKGHLDRVDTKRIVEFEQAFLPHLKASHADLLATIRAEGKLSAETEAKLAQVCEDFAKSFA
;
A
#
# COMPACT_ATOMS: atom_id res chain seq x y z
N MET A 1 52.08 16.27 32.03
CA MET A 1 53.09 16.79 31.11
C MET A 1 52.39 17.12 29.78
N SER A 2 52.55 18.34 29.36
CA SER A 2 51.67 19.12 28.51
C SER A 2 51.73 18.82 27.00
N LEU A 3 50.58 18.87 26.37
CA LEU A 3 50.27 18.77 24.93
C LEU A 3 50.80 19.95 24.06
N SER A 4 51.99 20.52 24.38
CA SER A 4 52.48 21.75 23.71
C SER A 4 53.70 21.55 22.82
N THR A 5 54.14 20.30 22.54
CA THR A 5 55.43 20.09 21.85
C THR A 5 55.31 19.52 20.43
N VAL A 6 54.11 19.19 19.96
CA VAL A 6 53.90 18.60 18.60
C VAL A 6 53.43 19.66 17.57
N ALA A 7 53.00 20.83 17.99
CA ALA A 7 52.46 21.85 17.09
C ALA A 7 53.52 22.84 16.49
N ARG A 8 54.82 22.67 16.75
CA ARG A 8 55.87 23.57 16.26
C ARG A 8 56.79 23.03 15.16
N ALA A 9 56.56 21.79 14.69
CA ALA A 9 57.41 21.21 13.64
C ALA A 9 56.82 21.28 12.21
N ALA A 10 55.56 21.71 12.04
CA ALA A 10 54.91 21.75 10.73
C ALA A 10 54.88 23.13 10.02
N ALA A 11 55.50 24.16 10.59
CA ALA A 11 55.42 25.54 10.08
C ALA A 11 56.68 26.08 9.44
N ARG A 12 57.63 25.24 8.98
CA ARG A 12 58.91 25.73 8.40
C ARG A 12 59.32 25.07 7.07
N ALA A 13 58.39 24.60 6.23
CA ALA A 13 58.71 24.03 4.93
C ALA A 13 57.93 24.66 3.76
N ALA A 14 57.67 25.93 3.79
CA ALA A 14 56.98 26.59 2.68
C ALA A 14 57.60 27.96 2.39
N TYR A 15 58.85 27.99 1.90
CA TYR A 15 59.39 29.14 1.15
C TYR A 15 60.73 28.76 0.50
N ALA A 16 60.68 28.24 -0.74
CA ALA A 16 61.77 28.37 -1.69
C ALA A 16 61.22 28.20 -3.11
N ARG A 17 60.96 29.32 -3.77
CA ARG A 17 60.86 29.36 -5.24
C ARG A 17 62.25 29.36 -5.83
N PRO A 18 62.48 28.69 -6.98
CA PRO A 18 63.37 29.28 -8.00
C PRO A 18 62.56 29.63 -9.26
N ALA A 19 62.72 30.89 -9.65
CA ALA A 19 62.31 31.38 -10.94
C ALA A 19 63.19 30.76 -12.05
N ALA A 20 62.58 30.13 -13.02
CA ALA A 20 63.17 29.87 -14.31
C ALA A 20 62.25 30.38 -15.40
N LEU A 21 62.44 31.62 -15.79
CA LEU A 21 61.89 32.16 -17.04
C LEU A 21 62.58 31.45 -18.19
N ARG A 22 61.78 30.63 -18.93
CA ARG A 22 62.13 30.21 -20.28
C ARG A 22 61.33 31.04 -21.26
N ALA A 23 62.07 31.91 -21.96
CA ALA A 23 61.59 32.64 -23.10
C ALA A 23 61.09 31.65 -24.20
N PHE A 24 59.83 31.71 -24.55
CA PHE A 24 59.32 31.11 -25.77
C PHE A 24 59.60 32.06 -26.92
N SER A 25 60.51 31.63 -27.79
CA SER A 25 60.76 32.24 -29.07
C SER A 25 59.48 32.10 -29.94
N THR A 26 58.89 33.19 -30.32
CA THR A 26 57.84 33.28 -31.35
C THR A 26 58.46 33.09 -32.73
N ALA A 27 58.61 31.83 -33.14
CA ALA A 27 58.77 31.54 -34.54
C ALA A 27 57.42 31.49 -35.22
N SER A 28 57.06 32.58 -35.89
CA SER A 28 55.90 32.63 -36.76
C SER A 28 56.11 31.77 -37.99
N LEU A 29 55.70 30.52 -37.91
CA LEU A 29 55.47 29.69 -39.08
C LEU A 29 54.18 30.21 -39.77
N ARG A 30 54.37 31.07 -40.77
CA ARG A 30 53.34 31.32 -41.79
C ARG A 30 53.19 30.08 -42.62
N LEU A 31 52.38 29.13 -42.22
CA LEU A 31 51.76 28.20 -43.14
C LEU A 31 50.77 28.98 -44.01
N ALA A 32 51.10 29.17 -45.25
CA ALA A 32 50.17 29.58 -46.26
C ALA A 32 49.08 28.51 -46.34
N ALA A 33 47.94 28.73 -45.69
CA ALA A 33 46.77 27.87 -45.82
C ALA A 33 46.36 27.97 -47.30
N ALA A 34 46.64 26.95 -48.05
CA ALA A 34 46.01 26.71 -49.34
C ALA A 34 44.49 26.74 -49.10
N LYS A 35 43.76 27.58 -49.80
CA LYS A 35 42.28 27.63 -49.71
C LYS A 35 41.79 26.22 -50.13
N PRO A 36 41.09 25.48 -49.29
CA PRO A 36 40.55 24.18 -49.65
C PRO A 36 39.64 24.36 -50.86
N GLY A 37 39.78 23.46 -51.85
CA GLY A 37 38.93 23.47 -53.04
C GLY A 37 37.46 23.26 -52.66
N ALA A 38 36.56 23.75 -53.52
CA ALA A 38 35.13 23.66 -53.24
C ALA A 38 34.67 22.21 -52.96
N SER A 39 35.35 21.20 -53.56
CA SER A 39 35.10 19.77 -53.29
C SER A 39 35.58 19.34 -51.90
N GLU A 40 36.70 19.82 -51.39
CA GLU A 40 37.19 19.51 -50.07
C GLU A 40 36.35 20.19 -48.95
N LEU A 41 35.85 21.41 -49.21
CA LEU A 41 34.90 22.05 -48.31
C LEU A 41 33.55 21.30 -48.29
N SER A 42 33.11 20.74 -49.40
CA SER A 42 31.89 19.96 -49.50
C SER A 42 32.03 18.64 -48.71
N SER A 43 33.16 17.94 -48.86
CA SER A 43 33.39 16.67 -48.09
C SER A 43 33.57 16.93 -46.58
N ILE A 44 34.25 18.01 -46.17
CA ILE A 44 34.38 18.36 -44.75
C ILE A 44 33.01 18.77 -44.17
N LEU A 45 32.14 19.43 -44.94
CA LEU A 45 30.80 19.76 -44.53
C LEU A 45 29.90 18.51 -44.48
N GLU A 46 30.02 17.61 -45.46
CA GLU A 46 29.33 16.34 -45.48
C GLU A 46 29.71 15.46 -44.27
N ASP A 47 31.00 15.32 -43.95
CA ASP A 47 31.47 14.59 -42.77
C ASP A 47 31.03 15.23 -41.46
N ARG A 48 30.98 16.56 -41.38
CA ARG A 48 30.44 17.27 -40.21
C ARG A 48 28.93 17.12 -40.04
N ILE A 49 28.17 17.13 -41.16
CA ILE A 49 26.73 16.92 -41.14
C ILE A 49 26.39 15.48 -40.78
N LEU A 50 27.11 14.50 -41.34
CA LEU A 50 26.95 13.09 -41.00
C LEU A 50 27.37 12.83 -39.56
N GLY A 51 28.47 13.41 -39.09
CA GLY A 51 28.90 13.33 -37.70
C GLY A 51 27.93 14.02 -36.71
N ALA A 52 27.34 15.17 -37.11
CA ALA A 52 26.33 15.85 -36.30
C ALA A 52 25.03 15.04 -36.22
N ASN A 53 24.60 14.44 -37.34
CA ASN A 53 23.43 13.55 -37.35
C ASN A 53 23.68 12.28 -36.50
N ALA A 54 24.85 11.66 -36.59
CA ALA A 54 25.22 10.52 -35.75
C ALA A 54 25.31 10.90 -34.27
N ALA A 55 25.83 12.07 -33.92
CA ALA A 55 25.89 12.56 -32.55
C ALA A 55 24.51 12.92 -31.98
N ALA A 56 23.62 13.50 -32.80
CA ALA A 56 22.24 13.76 -32.43
C ALA A 56 21.44 12.45 -32.27
N ASP A 57 21.70 11.48 -33.14
CA ASP A 57 21.05 10.17 -33.11
C ASP A 57 21.45 9.38 -31.82
N ILE A 58 22.71 9.46 -31.40
CA ILE A 58 23.21 8.83 -30.16
C ILE A 58 22.63 9.50 -28.91
N GLN A 59 22.21 10.75 -28.96
CA GLN A 59 21.61 11.47 -27.82
C GLN A 59 20.16 11.04 -27.56
N GLU A 60 19.41 10.77 -28.60
CA GLU A 60 17.98 10.43 -28.57
C GLU A 60 17.69 8.93 -28.76
N THR A 61 18.64 8.21 -29.36
CA THR A 61 18.54 6.76 -29.62
C THR A 61 19.70 6.03 -28.98
N GLY A 62 19.50 4.75 -28.72
CA GLY A 62 20.52 3.84 -28.19
C GLY A 62 20.47 2.50 -28.89
N ARG A 63 21.46 1.66 -28.61
CA ARG A 63 21.53 0.27 -29.06
C ARG A 63 21.70 -0.65 -27.88
N VAL A 64 21.00 -1.76 -27.90
CA VAL A 64 21.09 -2.82 -26.88
C VAL A 64 22.49 -3.46 -26.97
N LEU A 65 23.25 -3.39 -25.89
CA LEU A 65 24.53 -4.09 -25.75
C LEU A 65 24.35 -5.52 -25.27
N THR A 66 23.52 -5.68 -24.22
CA THR A 66 23.21 -6.98 -23.63
C THR A 66 21.79 -6.95 -23.11
N ILE A 67 21.13 -8.11 -23.13
CA ILE A 67 19.82 -8.31 -22.53
C ILE A 67 19.79 -9.65 -21.80
N GLY A 68 19.17 -9.67 -20.62
CA GLY A 68 18.96 -10.87 -19.83
C GLY A 68 18.17 -10.58 -18.57
N ASP A 69 17.35 -11.55 -18.16
CA ASP A 69 16.54 -11.48 -16.92
C ASP A 69 15.67 -10.22 -16.80
N GLY A 70 15.18 -9.69 -17.91
CA GLY A 70 14.34 -8.49 -17.95
C GLY A 70 15.11 -7.17 -17.84
N ILE A 71 16.45 -7.19 -17.96
CA ILE A 71 17.29 -6.00 -17.95
C ILE A 71 18.08 -5.89 -19.24
N ALA A 72 17.97 -4.75 -19.92
CA ALA A 72 18.75 -4.38 -21.07
C ALA A 72 19.82 -3.34 -20.68
N ARG A 73 21.06 -3.54 -21.14
CA ARG A 73 22.10 -2.51 -21.12
C ARG A 73 22.15 -1.86 -22.48
N VAL A 74 21.99 -0.57 -22.51
CA VAL A 74 21.85 0.21 -23.74
C VAL A 74 22.99 1.21 -23.84
N TYR A 75 23.68 1.21 -24.97
CA TYR A 75 24.67 2.23 -25.32
C TYR A 75 23.97 3.41 -26.01
N GLY A 76 24.39 4.62 -25.72
CA GLY A 76 23.75 5.84 -26.21
C GLY A 76 22.76 6.42 -25.20
N LEU A 77 21.63 6.96 -25.67
CA LEU A 77 20.59 7.58 -24.83
C LEU A 77 21.16 8.63 -23.85
N LYS A 78 22.11 9.46 -24.30
CA LYS A 78 22.84 10.42 -23.43
C LYS A 78 21.94 11.43 -22.73
N ASN A 79 20.78 11.76 -23.32
CA ASN A 79 19.83 12.73 -22.78
C ASN A 79 18.71 12.07 -21.94
N VAL A 80 18.72 10.73 -21.77
CA VAL A 80 17.68 10.03 -21.00
C VAL A 80 17.74 10.42 -19.52
N GLN A 81 16.57 10.59 -18.92
CA GLN A 81 16.44 10.84 -17.48
C GLN A 81 16.18 9.52 -16.72
N ALA A 82 16.52 9.51 -15.44
CA ALA A 82 16.13 8.42 -14.57
C ALA A 82 14.59 8.29 -14.53
N GLU A 83 14.09 7.05 -14.58
CA GLU A 83 12.65 6.73 -14.62
C GLU A 83 11.93 7.15 -15.92
N GLU A 84 12.69 7.57 -16.94
CA GLU A 84 12.13 7.85 -18.27
C GLU A 84 11.79 6.55 -19.00
N MET A 85 10.66 6.57 -19.69
CA MET A 85 10.21 5.45 -20.51
C MET A 85 10.96 5.43 -21.84
N VAL A 86 11.43 4.27 -22.24
CA VAL A 86 12.07 4.01 -23.53
C VAL A 86 11.28 2.95 -24.29
N GLU A 87 11.39 2.97 -25.61
CA GLU A 87 10.73 2.03 -26.50
C GLU A 87 11.76 1.30 -27.35
N PHE A 88 11.70 -0.03 -27.35
CA PHE A 88 12.54 -0.89 -28.18
C PHE A 88 11.95 -1.04 -29.58
N SER A 89 12.79 -1.38 -30.56
CA SER A 89 12.36 -1.64 -31.94
C SER A 89 11.27 -2.70 -32.07
N SER A 90 11.19 -3.60 -31.09
CA SER A 90 10.14 -4.62 -30.96
C SER A 90 8.78 -4.07 -30.46
N GLY A 91 8.66 -2.77 -30.16
CA GLY A 91 7.48 -2.16 -29.56
C GLY A 91 7.35 -2.40 -28.04
N ILE A 92 8.27 -3.11 -27.43
CA ILE A 92 8.31 -3.33 -25.97
C ILE A 92 8.78 -2.04 -25.31
N LYS A 93 8.15 -1.69 -24.20
CA LYS A 93 8.54 -0.54 -23.38
C LYS A 93 9.47 -0.96 -22.26
N GLY A 94 10.31 -0.04 -21.83
CA GLY A 94 11.18 -0.20 -20.68
C GLY A 94 11.33 1.11 -19.92
N MET A 95 12.01 1.07 -18.78
CA MET A 95 12.29 2.25 -17.95
C MET A 95 13.78 2.31 -17.64
N ALA A 96 14.39 3.48 -17.85
CA ALA A 96 15.78 3.74 -17.51
C ALA A 96 15.91 3.90 -15.98
N LEU A 97 16.74 3.05 -15.34
CA LEU A 97 16.96 3.07 -13.88
C LEU A 97 18.38 3.42 -13.48
N ASN A 98 19.38 2.86 -14.17
CA ASN A 98 20.78 3.17 -13.92
C ASN A 98 21.34 3.98 -15.09
N LEU A 99 21.87 5.14 -14.78
CA LEU A 99 22.56 6.00 -15.74
C LEU A 99 24.05 5.90 -15.43
N GLU A 100 24.78 5.13 -16.23
CA GLU A 100 26.23 4.94 -16.13
C GLU A 100 26.93 5.72 -17.26
N PRO A 101 28.22 6.06 -17.13
CA PRO A 101 28.91 6.85 -18.16
C PRO A 101 28.92 6.20 -19.54
N ASP A 102 28.99 4.87 -19.59
CA ASP A 102 29.13 4.10 -20.82
C ASP A 102 27.87 3.37 -21.27
N ASN A 103 26.87 3.25 -20.37
CA ASN A 103 25.63 2.56 -20.68
C ASN A 103 24.47 3.00 -19.79
N VAL A 104 23.27 2.67 -20.22
CA VAL A 104 22.03 2.88 -19.46
C VAL A 104 21.43 1.52 -19.13
N GLY A 105 21.20 1.27 -17.85
CA GLY A 105 20.45 0.11 -17.38
C GLY A 105 18.96 0.33 -17.50
N VAL A 106 18.32 -0.41 -18.38
CA VAL A 106 16.88 -0.33 -18.67
C VAL A 106 16.19 -1.60 -18.19
N VAL A 107 15.15 -1.46 -17.39
CA VAL A 107 14.24 -2.56 -17.04
C VAL A 107 13.15 -2.69 -18.07
N VAL A 108 12.85 -3.91 -18.50
CA VAL A 108 11.93 -4.21 -19.61
C VAL A 108 10.56 -4.57 -19.07
N PHE A 109 9.50 -3.94 -19.60
CA PHE A 109 8.11 -4.21 -19.24
C PHE A 109 7.48 -5.24 -20.19
N GLY A 110 8.00 -6.46 -20.21
CA GLY A 110 7.46 -7.51 -21.07
C GLY A 110 8.44 -8.66 -21.29
N ASN A 111 8.21 -9.38 -22.39
CA ASN A 111 9.04 -10.52 -22.75
C ASN A 111 10.37 -10.05 -23.36
N ASP A 112 11.45 -10.17 -22.61
CA ASP A 112 12.81 -9.83 -23.01
C ASP A 112 13.34 -10.66 -24.19
N ARG A 113 12.78 -11.85 -24.44
CA ARG A 113 13.18 -12.73 -25.56
C ARG A 113 12.88 -12.13 -26.95
N LEU A 114 12.02 -11.11 -27.00
CA LEU A 114 11.71 -10.40 -28.25
C LEU A 114 12.69 -9.27 -28.57
N ILE A 115 13.64 -9.01 -27.70
CA ILE A 115 14.67 -7.98 -27.85
C ILE A 115 15.99 -8.68 -28.14
N LYS A 116 16.76 -8.18 -29.09
CA LYS A 116 18.06 -8.72 -29.49
C LYS A 116 19.19 -7.73 -29.24
N GLU A 117 20.40 -8.24 -29.14
CA GLU A 117 21.61 -7.42 -29.18
C GLU A 117 21.66 -6.61 -30.47
N GLY A 118 22.02 -5.34 -30.37
CA GLY A 118 22.03 -4.40 -31.49
C GLY A 118 20.71 -3.73 -31.82
N ASP A 119 19.59 -4.15 -31.20
CA ASP A 119 18.29 -3.52 -31.39
C ASP A 119 18.31 -2.02 -31.00
N THR A 120 17.58 -1.23 -31.75
CA THR A 120 17.48 0.22 -31.51
C THR A 120 16.49 0.48 -30.37
N VAL A 121 16.88 1.38 -29.48
CA VAL A 121 16.07 1.87 -28.36
C VAL A 121 15.87 3.37 -28.53
N LYS A 122 14.66 3.84 -28.44
CA LYS A 122 14.30 5.26 -28.52
C LYS A 122 13.78 5.76 -27.17
N ARG A 123 14.21 6.95 -26.77
CA ARG A 123 13.61 7.60 -25.61
C ARG A 123 12.23 8.14 -25.99
N THR A 124 11.31 8.15 -25.03
CA THR A 124 9.96 8.70 -25.24
C THR A 124 9.84 10.15 -24.79
N GLY A 125 10.82 10.67 -24.04
CA GLY A 125 10.75 11.98 -23.40
C GLY A 125 9.71 12.07 -22.26
N LYS A 126 9.10 10.95 -21.88
CA LYS A 126 8.08 10.88 -20.84
C LYS A 126 8.54 9.99 -19.71
N ILE A 127 8.37 10.48 -18.49
CA ILE A 127 8.47 9.64 -17.29
C ILE A 127 7.28 8.68 -17.28
N VAL A 128 7.43 7.49 -16.71
CA VAL A 128 6.37 6.48 -16.66
C VAL A 128 5.06 7.08 -16.15
N ASP A 129 4.03 6.99 -16.95
CA ASP A 129 2.69 7.48 -16.67
C ASP A 129 1.64 6.36 -16.78
N VAL A 130 0.51 6.53 -16.10
CA VAL A 130 -0.61 5.58 -16.09
C VAL A 130 -1.94 6.30 -16.30
N PRO A 131 -2.95 5.61 -16.84
CA PRO A 131 -4.29 6.15 -16.93
C PRO A 131 -4.91 6.26 -15.52
N VAL A 132 -5.62 7.36 -15.28
CA VAL A 132 -6.35 7.64 -14.04
C VAL A 132 -7.73 8.21 -14.38
N GLY A 133 -8.71 8.01 -13.53
CA GLY A 133 -10.05 8.55 -13.72
C GLY A 133 -11.16 7.55 -13.41
N GLU A 134 -12.40 8.02 -13.49
CA GLU A 134 -13.59 7.17 -13.23
C GLU A 134 -13.76 6.05 -14.25
N GLY A 135 -13.20 6.20 -15.45
CA GLY A 135 -13.25 5.17 -16.48
C GLY A 135 -12.50 3.88 -16.15
N LEU A 136 -11.77 3.86 -15.03
CA LEU A 136 -11.11 2.66 -14.49
C LEU A 136 -12.02 1.86 -13.53
N LEU A 137 -13.12 2.43 -13.06
CA LEU A 137 -14.03 1.72 -12.16
C LEU A 137 -14.66 0.52 -12.87
N GLY A 138 -14.68 -0.61 -12.19
CA GLY A 138 -15.16 -1.87 -12.75
C GLY A 138 -14.18 -2.59 -13.67
N ARG A 139 -12.93 -2.10 -13.77
CA ARG A 139 -11.92 -2.64 -14.69
C ARG A 139 -10.79 -3.35 -13.95
N VAL A 140 -10.19 -4.31 -14.65
CA VAL A 140 -8.96 -4.99 -14.23
C VAL A 140 -7.85 -4.60 -15.19
N VAL A 141 -6.75 -4.05 -14.64
CA VAL A 141 -5.63 -3.52 -15.41
C VAL A 141 -4.30 -4.12 -14.94
N ASP A 142 -3.29 -4.05 -15.80
CA ASP A 142 -1.92 -4.43 -15.46
C ASP A 142 -1.16 -3.34 -14.68
N GLY A 143 0.12 -3.57 -14.37
CA GLY A 143 0.97 -2.60 -13.68
C GLY A 143 1.22 -1.28 -14.43
N LEU A 144 0.95 -1.22 -15.73
CA LEU A 144 1.02 -0.02 -16.57
C LEU A 144 -0.35 0.62 -16.81
N GLY A 145 -1.42 0.02 -16.28
CA GLY A 145 -2.79 0.50 -16.48
C GLY A 145 -3.45 0.04 -17.78
N ASN A 146 -2.86 -0.93 -18.50
CA ASN A 146 -3.52 -1.50 -19.68
C ASN A 146 -4.62 -2.47 -19.22
N PRO A 147 -5.82 -2.44 -19.85
CA PRO A 147 -6.92 -3.33 -19.48
C PRO A 147 -6.59 -4.78 -19.88
N ILE A 148 -6.81 -5.71 -18.93
CA ILE A 148 -6.60 -7.16 -19.11
C ILE A 148 -7.90 -7.97 -18.94
N ASP A 149 -9.03 -7.29 -18.76
CA ASP A 149 -10.35 -7.86 -18.49
C ASP A 149 -11.16 -8.21 -19.74
N GLY A 150 -10.62 -7.97 -20.93
CA GLY A 150 -11.33 -8.21 -22.20
C GLY A 150 -12.50 -7.27 -22.50
N LYS A 151 -12.76 -6.26 -21.65
CA LYS A 151 -13.87 -5.30 -21.82
C LYS A 151 -13.54 -4.14 -22.77
N GLY A 152 -12.47 -4.25 -23.57
CA GLY A 152 -12.04 -3.23 -24.53
C GLY A 152 -11.27 -2.06 -23.93
N PRO A 153 -10.93 -1.03 -24.72
CA PRO A 153 -10.09 0.08 -24.29
C PRO A 153 -10.77 0.95 -23.21
N LEU A 154 -9.94 1.59 -22.39
CA LEU A 154 -10.40 2.51 -21.36
C LEU A 154 -10.97 3.79 -21.99
N LYS A 155 -12.05 4.30 -21.43
CA LYS A 155 -12.70 5.56 -21.83
C LYS A 155 -12.68 6.53 -20.64
N ASN A 156 -12.68 7.83 -20.92
CA ASN A 156 -12.70 8.89 -19.89
C ASN A 156 -11.57 8.78 -18.86
N VAL A 157 -10.35 8.53 -19.35
CA VAL A 157 -9.14 8.48 -18.52
C VAL A 157 -8.19 9.61 -18.88
N LYS A 158 -7.44 10.07 -17.89
CA LYS A 158 -6.32 11.02 -18.05
C LYS A 158 -5.02 10.28 -17.78
N SER A 159 -3.91 10.77 -18.31
CA SER A 159 -2.59 10.25 -18.00
C SER A 159 -1.96 11.03 -16.85
N THR A 160 -1.39 10.35 -15.88
CA THR A 160 -0.71 10.94 -14.71
C THR A 160 0.59 10.19 -14.43
N ARG A 161 1.61 10.91 -13.97
CA ARG A 161 2.89 10.30 -13.58
C ARG A 161 2.68 9.30 -12.45
N VAL A 162 3.35 8.16 -12.54
CA VAL A 162 3.27 7.09 -11.54
C VAL A 162 3.97 7.50 -10.25
N GLN A 163 5.13 8.13 -10.36
CA GLN A 163 5.93 8.56 -9.22
C GLN A 163 5.77 10.06 -9.00
N VAL A 164 4.97 10.40 -7.99
CA VAL A 164 4.71 11.78 -7.56
C VAL A 164 5.10 11.90 -6.09
N LYS A 165 5.56 13.09 -5.70
CA LYS A 165 5.84 13.38 -4.28
C LYS A 165 4.54 13.35 -3.47
N ALA A 166 4.62 12.82 -2.25
CA ALA A 166 3.52 12.89 -1.29
C ALA A 166 3.10 14.34 -1.01
N PRO A 167 1.83 14.58 -0.65
CA PRO A 167 1.37 15.89 -0.22
C PRO A 167 2.21 16.43 0.94
N GLY A 168 2.51 17.73 0.92
CA GLY A 168 3.21 18.40 2.00
C GLY A 168 2.43 18.43 3.33
N ILE A 169 2.98 19.05 4.35
CA ILE A 169 2.36 19.12 5.69
C ILE A 169 1.10 19.99 5.67
N ILE A 170 1.17 21.16 5.02
CA ILE A 170 0.08 22.16 5.00
C ILE A 170 -1.21 21.63 4.36
N PRO A 171 -1.17 20.90 3.21
CA PRO A 171 -2.37 20.34 2.60
C PRO A 171 -3.04 19.22 3.41
N ARG A 172 -2.42 18.69 4.46
CA ARG A 172 -2.94 17.57 5.26
C ARG A 172 -3.82 18.05 6.41
N LYS A 173 -4.82 17.25 6.72
CA LYS A 173 -5.66 17.36 7.92
C LYS A 173 -5.54 16.11 8.78
N SER A 174 -5.63 16.25 10.09
CA SER A 174 -5.64 15.08 10.98
C SER A 174 -6.81 14.16 10.67
N VAL A 175 -6.58 12.85 10.71
CA VAL A 175 -7.59 11.81 10.50
C VAL A 175 -8.64 11.88 11.62
N HIS A 176 -9.90 12.05 11.25
CA HIS A 176 -11.03 12.18 12.19
C HIS A 176 -12.33 11.52 11.71
N GLU A 177 -12.37 11.07 10.46
CA GLU A 177 -13.54 10.40 9.88
C GLU A 177 -13.31 8.88 9.88
N PRO A 178 -14.31 8.07 10.33
CA PRO A 178 -14.16 6.62 10.32
C PRO A 178 -14.17 6.04 8.88
N MET A 179 -13.33 5.04 8.67
CA MET A 179 -13.41 4.12 7.54
C MET A 179 -13.85 2.76 8.09
N GLN A 180 -15.12 2.43 7.92
CA GLN A 180 -15.72 1.23 8.50
C GLN A 180 -15.39 0.00 7.66
N THR A 181 -14.76 -1.00 8.29
CA THR A 181 -14.40 -2.25 7.63
C THR A 181 -15.56 -3.25 7.59
N GLY A 182 -16.54 -3.10 8.48
CA GLY A 182 -17.62 -4.07 8.65
C GLY A 182 -17.20 -5.29 9.48
N ILE A 183 -15.99 -5.31 10.03
CA ILE A 183 -15.46 -6.39 10.85
C ILE A 183 -15.49 -5.96 12.32
N LYS A 184 -16.26 -6.67 13.13
CA LYS A 184 -16.50 -6.34 14.55
C LYS A 184 -15.20 -6.08 15.32
N CYS A 185 -14.22 -6.97 15.17
CA CYS A 185 -12.96 -6.89 15.87
C CYS A 185 -12.13 -5.66 15.49
N ILE A 186 -12.12 -5.27 14.21
CA ILE A 186 -11.36 -4.12 13.71
C ILE A 186 -12.06 -2.82 14.12
N ASP A 187 -13.32 -2.66 13.74
CA ASP A 187 -14.05 -1.42 13.96
C ASP A 187 -14.20 -1.07 15.46
N SER A 188 -14.20 -2.09 16.34
CA SER A 188 -14.27 -1.87 17.79
C SER A 188 -12.93 -1.62 18.48
N MET A 189 -11.85 -2.33 18.09
CA MET A 189 -10.59 -2.35 18.86
C MET A 189 -9.39 -1.72 18.14
N VAL A 190 -9.39 -1.73 16.80
CA VAL A 190 -8.31 -1.20 15.95
C VAL A 190 -8.92 -0.38 14.83
N PRO A 191 -9.67 0.69 15.16
CA PRO A 191 -10.42 1.45 14.18
C PRO A 191 -9.50 2.15 13.19
N ILE A 192 -9.95 2.21 11.94
CA ILE A 192 -9.25 2.84 10.82
C ILE A 192 -9.98 4.11 10.42
N GLY A 193 -9.25 5.17 10.20
CA GLY A 193 -9.79 6.44 9.71
C GLY A 193 -9.50 6.70 8.24
N ARG A 194 -10.30 7.55 7.62
CA ARG A 194 -10.11 7.98 6.23
C ARG A 194 -8.83 8.80 6.09
N GLY A 195 -7.88 8.29 5.30
CA GLY A 195 -6.55 8.86 5.13
C GLY A 195 -5.46 8.26 6.03
N GLN A 196 -5.80 7.26 6.83
CA GLN A 196 -4.86 6.51 7.65
C GLN A 196 -4.15 5.41 6.85
N ARG A 197 -2.96 5.03 7.30
CA ARG A 197 -2.20 3.87 6.80
C ARG A 197 -2.20 2.80 7.88
N GLU A 198 -2.95 1.73 7.68
CA GLU A 198 -3.04 0.64 8.64
C GLU A 198 -2.50 -0.65 8.03
N LEU A 199 -1.46 -1.22 8.64
CA LEU A 199 -0.79 -2.41 8.15
C LEU A 199 -1.60 -3.67 8.50
N ILE A 200 -1.79 -4.56 7.54
CA ILE A 200 -2.29 -5.92 7.76
C ILE A 200 -1.11 -6.87 7.67
N ILE A 201 -0.74 -7.50 8.79
CA ILE A 201 0.46 -8.32 8.87
C ILE A 201 0.15 -9.70 9.47
N GLY A 202 0.79 -10.74 8.94
CA GLY A 202 0.65 -12.12 9.42
C GLY A 202 1.16 -13.15 8.43
N ASP A 203 1.19 -14.41 8.86
CA ASP A 203 1.66 -15.53 8.07
C ASP A 203 0.75 -15.86 6.87
N ARG A 204 1.20 -16.75 6.01
CA ARG A 204 0.38 -17.26 4.89
C ARG A 204 -0.93 -17.85 5.40
N GLN A 205 -2.01 -17.64 4.64
CA GLN A 205 -3.33 -18.21 4.90
C GLN A 205 -3.97 -17.82 6.25
N THR A 206 -3.53 -16.75 6.90
CA THR A 206 -4.14 -16.24 8.13
C THR A 206 -5.38 -15.36 7.91
N GLY A 207 -5.75 -15.12 6.65
CA GLY A 207 -6.95 -14.34 6.30
C GLY A 207 -6.68 -12.87 5.96
N LYS A 208 -5.44 -12.47 5.65
CA LYS A 208 -5.10 -11.08 5.27
C LYS A 208 -5.96 -10.56 4.11
N THR A 209 -6.00 -11.30 3.02
CA THR A 209 -6.82 -10.96 1.83
C THR A 209 -8.32 -10.96 2.14
N ALA A 210 -8.77 -11.82 3.07
CA ALA A 210 -10.17 -11.86 3.49
C ALA A 210 -10.59 -10.55 4.20
N VAL A 211 -9.75 -10.04 5.10
CA VAL A 211 -9.99 -8.75 5.77
C VAL A 211 -10.06 -7.61 4.75
N ALA A 212 -9.16 -7.62 3.76
CA ALA A 212 -9.16 -6.64 2.68
C ALA A 212 -10.45 -6.69 1.85
N LEU A 213 -10.88 -7.90 1.48
CA LEU A 213 -12.07 -8.12 0.66
C LEU A 213 -13.36 -7.73 1.40
N ASP A 214 -13.50 -8.13 2.66
CA ASP A 214 -14.66 -7.77 3.49
C ASP A 214 -14.76 -6.25 3.65
N THR A 215 -13.61 -5.56 3.79
CA THR A 215 -13.57 -4.09 3.85
C THR A 215 -14.08 -3.46 2.56
N ILE A 216 -13.72 -3.99 1.38
CA ILE A 216 -14.24 -3.50 0.09
C ILE A 216 -15.75 -3.76 -0.02
N ILE A 217 -16.20 -4.99 0.28
CA ILE A 217 -17.63 -5.37 0.19
C ILE A 217 -18.49 -4.47 1.10
N ASN A 218 -18.01 -4.12 2.29
CA ASN A 218 -18.74 -3.27 3.22
C ASN A 218 -19.01 -1.87 2.66
N GLN A 219 -18.23 -1.38 1.71
CA GLN A 219 -18.41 -0.06 1.13
C GLN A 219 -19.62 0.05 0.19
N LYS A 220 -20.23 -1.08 -0.21
CA LYS A 220 -21.40 -1.12 -1.12
C LYS A 220 -22.53 -0.22 -0.61
N ARG A 221 -22.82 -0.30 0.68
CA ARG A 221 -23.93 0.45 1.31
C ARG A 221 -23.85 1.97 1.13
N TRP A 222 -22.64 2.54 1.05
CA TRP A 222 -22.45 3.97 0.80
C TRP A 222 -22.31 4.27 -0.68
N ASN A 223 -21.67 3.41 -1.44
CA ASN A 223 -21.47 3.61 -2.87
C ASN A 223 -22.78 3.47 -3.67
N ASP A 224 -23.75 2.70 -3.19
CA ASP A 224 -25.10 2.62 -3.77
C ASP A 224 -25.98 3.83 -3.39
N GLY A 225 -25.57 4.64 -2.41
CA GLY A 225 -26.23 5.86 -2.00
C GLY A 225 -25.93 7.05 -2.91
N ASN A 226 -26.65 8.16 -2.70
CA ASN A 226 -26.49 9.39 -3.48
C ASN A 226 -25.50 10.40 -2.88
N GLU A 227 -25.07 10.20 -1.62
CA GLU A 227 -24.18 11.11 -0.91
C GLU A 227 -22.72 10.85 -1.28
N GLU A 228 -22.15 11.65 -2.19
CA GLU A 228 -20.77 11.51 -2.65
C GLU A 228 -19.74 11.58 -1.52
N ALA A 229 -19.96 12.41 -0.51
CA ALA A 229 -19.08 12.54 0.65
C ALA A 229 -18.98 11.27 1.51
N LYS A 230 -19.92 10.35 1.41
CA LYS A 230 -19.89 9.07 2.13
C LYS A 230 -19.28 7.94 1.31
N LYS A 231 -19.24 8.07 -0.03
CA LYS A 231 -18.68 7.05 -0.92
C LYS A 231 -17.20 6.81 -0.66
N LEU A 232 -16.77 5.59 -0.93
CA LEU A 232 -15.37 5.19 -0.84
C LEU A 232 -15.03 4.32 -2.06
N TYR A 233 -14.22 4.85 -2.95
CA TYR A 233 -13.74 4.14 -4.13
C TYR A 233 -12.57 3.24 -3.73
N CYS A 234 -12.53 2.02 -4.23
CA CYS A 234 -11.56 1.03 -3.81
C CYS A 234 -10.56 0.73 -4.94
N VAL A 235 -9.29 0.64 -4.58
CA VAL A 235 -8.22 0.18 -5.48
C VAL A 235 -7.57 -1.03 -4.82
N TYR A 236 -7.61 -2.18 -5.49
CA TYR A 236 -6.93 -3.38 -5.02
C TYR A 236 -5.74 -3.67 -5.93
N VAL A 237 -4.56 -3.73 -5.34
CA VAL A 237 -3.31 -4.00 -6.05
C VAL A 237 -2.80 -5.37 -5.68
N ALA A 238 -2.91 -6.32 -6.62
CA ALA A 238 -2.40 -7.68 -6.49
C ALA A 238 -0.95 -7.73 -6.98
N VAL A 239 0.00 -8.00 -6.09
CA VAL A 239 1.43 -8.09 -6.42
C VAL A 239 1.93 -9.51 -6.24
N GLY A 240 2.46 -10.11 -7.29
CA GLY A 240 3.07 -11.43 -7.24
C GLY A 240 2.12 -12.57 -6.82
N GLN A 241 0.82 -12.40 -6.97
CA GLN A 241 -0.19 -13.43 -6.69
C GLN A 241 -0.38 -14.36 -7.88
N LYS A 242 -0.94 -15.55 -7.63
CA LYS A 242 -1.33 -16.47 -8.70
C LYS A 242 -2.51 -15.89 -9.48
N ARG A 243 -2.53 -16.07 -10.81
CA ARG A 243 -3.64 -15.61 -11.66
C ARG A 243 -5.00 -16.16 -11.21
N SER A 244 -5.05 -17.42 -10.78
CA SER A 244 -6.28 -18.03 -10.25
C SER A 244 -6.81 -17.33 -8.99
N THR A 245 -5.92 -16.89 -8.10
CA THR A 245 -6.30 -16.15 -6.88
C THR A 245 -6.88 -14.78 -7.24
N VAL A 246 -6.25 -14.07 -8.18
CA VAL A 246 -6.75 -12.79 -8.67
C VAL A 246 -8.11 -12.96 -9.36
N ALA A 247 -8.26 -14.01 -10.17
CA ALA A 247 -9.54 -14.31 -10.83
C ALA A 247 -10.66 -14.58 -9.83
N GLN A 248 -10.41 -15.40 -8.79
CA GLN A 248 -11.37 -15.64 -7.70
C GLN A 248 -11.73 -14.36 -6.95
N PHE A 249 -10.74 -13.50 -6.70
CA PHE A 249 -10.95 -12.20 -6.05
C PHE A 249 -11.89 -11.32 -6.89
N VAL A 250 -11.61 -11.18 -8.18
CA VAL A 250 -12.45 -10.40 -9.11
C VAL A 250 -13.87 -10.98 -9.18
N GLN A 251 -14.00 -12.30 -9.28
CA GLN A 251 -15.31 -12.97 -9.29
C GLN A 251 -16.09 -12.68 -7.99
N THR A 252 -15.44 -12.76 -6.83
CA THR A 252 -16.10 -12.47 -5.55
C THR A 252 -16.55 -11.01 -5.46
N LEU A 253 -15.75 -10.05 -5.98
CA LEU A 253 -16.19 -8.66 -6.08
C LEU A 253 -17.39 -8.48 -7.02
N GLU A 254 -17.43 -9.23 -8.11
CA GLU A 254 -18.51 -9.16 -9.10
C GLU A 254 -19.81 -9.74 -8.51
N GLU A 255 -19.74 -10.90 -7.85
CA GLU A 255 -20.87 -11.55 -7.17
C GLU A 255 -21.49 -10.69 -6.05
N ASN A 256 -20.68 -9.83 -5.41
CA ASN A 256 -21.13 -8.90 -4.37
C ASN A 256 -21.43 -7.48 -4.88
N ASP A 257 -21.45 -7.25 -6.20
CA ASP A 257 -21.60 -5.94 -6.84
C ASP A 257 -20.56 -4.89 -6.39
N ALA A 258 -19.44 -5.33 -5.87
CA ALA A 258 -18.38 -4.46 -5.36
C ALA A 258 -17.39 -4.01 -6.46
N LEU A 259 -17.36 -4.72 -7.58
CA LEU A 259 -16.47 -4.39 -8.68
C LEU A 259 -16.80 -3.02 -9.30
N LYS A 260 -18.08 -2.62 -9.35
CA LYS A 260 -18.53 -1.35 -9.96
C LYS A 260 -17.88 -0.08 -9.38
N TYR A 261 -17.47 -0.11 -8.12
CA TYR A 261 -16.75 1.00 -7.45
C TYR A 261 -15.30 0.65 -7.13
N SER A 262 -14.78 -0.43 -7.72
CA SER A 262 -13.42 -0.92 -7.47
C SER A 262 -12.58 -0.92 -8.74
N ILE A 263 -11.28 -0.72 -8.58
CA ILE A 263 -10.26 -0.87 -9.61
C ILE A 263 -9.34 -2.00 -9.15
N VAL A 264 -9.05 -2.96 -10.02
CA VAL A 264 -8.11 -4.04 -9.72
C VAL A 264 -6.87 -3.86 -10.59
N VAL A 265 -5.72 -3.67 -9.93
CA VAL A 265 -4.41 -3.61 -10.59
C VAL A 265 -3.69 -4.92 -10.33
N ALA A 266 -3.44 -5.71 -11.37
CA ALA A 266 -2.85 -7.03 -11.23
C ALA A 266 -1.44 -7.07 -11.86
N ALA A 267 -0.45 -7.37 -11.02
CA ALA A 267 0.90 -7.76 -11.42
C ALA A 267 1.17 -9.16 -10.87
N THR A 268 0.80 -10.18 -11.65
CA THR A 268 0.82 -11.58 -11.19
C THR A 268 2.22 -12.15 -11.08
N ALA A 269 2.37 -13.29 -10.42
CA ALA A 269 3.68 -13.94 -10.22
C ALA A 269 4.36 -14.40 -11.52
N SER A 270 3.62 -14.49 -12.62
CA SER A 270 4.16 -14.82 -13.95
C SER A 270 4.65 -13.60 -14.74
N GLU A 271 4.44 -12.41 -14.23
CA GLU A 271 4.90 -11.17 -14.86
C GLU A 271 6.30 -10.78 -14.41
N ALA A 272 6.98 -10.00 -15.24
CA ALA A 272 8.33 -9.54 -14.96
C ALA A 272 8.40 -8.70 -13.67
N ALA A 273 9.51 -8.81 -12.94
CA ALA A 273 9.74 -8.08 -11.69
C ALA A 273 9.49 -6.55 -11.79
N PRO A 274 9.84 -5.86 -12.90
CA PRO A 274 9.53 -4.44 -13.06
C PRO A 274 8.05 -4.09 -12.99
N LEU A 275 7.16 -4.94 -13.50
CA LEU A 275 5.72 -4.72 -13.41
C LEU A 275 5.21 -4.92 -11.98
N GLN A 276 5.73 -5.92 -11.26
CA GLN A 276 5.40 -6.13 -9.85
C GLN A 276 5.90 -4.98 -8.95
N PHE A 277 7.05 -4.41 -9.28
CA PHE A 277 7.57 -3.21 -8.61
C PHE A 277 6.68 -1.98 -8.86
N LEU A 278 6.23 -1.79 -10.10
CA LEU A 278 5.52 -0.59 -10.52
C LEU A 278 4.05 -0.59 -10.08
N ALA A 279 3.38 -1.75 -10.07
CA ALA A 279 1.94 -1.87 -9.82
C ALA A 279 1.42 -1.15 -8.56
N PRO A 280 2.10 -1.20 -7.39
CA PRO A 280 1.66 -0.43 -6.22
C PRO A 280 1.68 1.09 -6.45
N TYR A 281 2.65 1.60 -7.17
CA TYR A 281 2.72 3.02 -7.51
C TYR A 281 1.64 3.42 -8.51
N SER A 282 1.38 2.56 -9.48
CA SER A 282 0.30 2.76 -10.46
C SER A 282 -1.07 2.79 -9.79
N GLY A 283 -1.35 1.82 -8.92
CA GLY A 283 -2.57 1.81 -8.12
C GLY A 283 -2.69 3.03 -7.21
N CYS A 284 -1.57 3.47 -6.61
CA CYS A 284 -1.53 4.68 -5.80
C CYS A 284 -1.91 5.92 -6.62
N ALA A 285 -1.38 6.09 -7.82
CA ALA A 285 -1.73 7.21 -8.70
C ALA A 285 -3.22 7.20 -9.09
N MET A 286 -3.81 6.00 -9.31
CA MET A 286 -5.25 5.86 -9.55
C MET A 286 -6.08 6.26 -8.32
N GLY A 287 -5.66 5.87 -7.10
CA GLY A 287 -6.31 6.26 -5.86
C GLY A 287 -6.17 7.76 -5.54
N GLU A 288 -5.01 8.34 -5.81
CA GLU A 288 -4.76 9.77 -5.62
C GLU A 288 -5.64 10.65 -6.49
N TRP A 289 -5.99 10.19 -7.69
CA TRP A 289 -6.90 10.94 -8.54
C TRP A 289 -8.25 11.21 -7.85
N PHE A 290 -8.80 10.23 -7.14
CA PHE A 290 -10.02 10.42 -6.35
C PHE A 290 -9.78 11.37 -5.19
N ARG A 291 -8.71 11.21 -4.42
CA ARG A 291 -8.34 12.09 -3.31
C ARG A 291 -8.22 13.55 -3.76
N ASP A 292 -7.53 13.79 -4.85
CA ASP A 292 -7.24 15.14 -5.34
C ASP A 292 -8.47 15.81 -6.01
N ASN A 293 -9.49 15.02 -6.35
CA ASN A 293 -10.80 15.52 -6.79
C ASN A 293 -11.86 15.58 -5.65
N GLY A 294 -11.42 15.64 -4.40
CA GLY A 294 -12.31 15.79 -3.25
C GLY A 294 -13.11 14.54 -2.87
N LYS A 295 -12.74 13.38 -3.43
CA LYS A 295 -13.40 12.09 -3.16
C LYS A 295 -12.59 11.27 -2.15
N HIS A 296 -13.18 10.19 -1.68
CA HIS A 296 -12.48 9.28 -0.77
C HIS A 296 -12.14 7.99 -1.49
N ALA A 297 -10.89 7.54 -1.32
CA ALA A 297 -10.43 6.27 -1.87
C ALA A 297 -9.76 5.41 -0.79
N LEU A 298 -9.87 4.11 -0.98
CA LEU A 298 -9.18 3.08 -0.22
C LEU A 298 -8.25 2.36 -1.18
N ILE A 299 -6.99 2.19 -0.81
CA ILE A 299 -6.05 1.37 -1.55
C ILE A 299 -5.52 0.23 -0.69
N ILE A 300 -5.52 -0.97 -1.28
CA ILE A 300 -5.01 -2.19 -0.64
C ILE A 300 -3.85 -2.70 -1.46
N TYR A 301 -2.70 -2.91 -0.84
CA TYR A 301 -1.51 -3.46 -1.48
C TYR A 301 -1.29 -4.90 -1.02
N ASP A 302 -1.66 -5.87 -1.81
CA ASP A 302 -1.56 -7.29 -1.46
C ASP A 302 -0.57 -8.02 -2.39
N ASP A 303 0.75 -8.13 -2.07
CA ASP A 303 1.39 -7.66 -0.86
C ASP A 303 2.70 -6.88 -1.15
N LEU A 304 3.09 -6.01 -0.24
CA LEU A 304 4.33 -5.24 -0.36
C LEU A 304 5.60 -6.07 -0.13
N SER A 305 5.50 -7.23 0.52
CA SER A 305 6.63 -8.16 0.67
C SER A 305 7.13 -8.62 -0.71
N LYS A 306 6.21 -8.95 -1.61
CA LYS A 306 6.55 -9.36 -2.98
C LYS A 306 7.05 -8.19 -3.82
N GLN A 307 6.52 -6.98 -3.61
CA GLN A 307 7.10 -5.78 -4.22
C GLN A 307 8.56 -5.60 -3.82
N ALA A 308 8.89 -5.75 -2.54
CA ALA A 308 10.26 -5.66 -2.05
C ALA A 308 11.17 -6.74 -2.66
N VAL A 309 10.68 -7.98 -2.81
CA VAL A 309 11.40 -9.06 -3.47
C VAL A 309 11.66 -8.74 -4.94
N ALA A 310 10.66 -8.23 -5.67
CA ALA A 310 10.83 -7.80 -7.06
C ALA A 310 11.87 -6.67 -7.17
N TYR A 311 11.83 -5.70 -6.27
CA TYR A 311 12.82 -4.62 -6.22
C TYR A 311 14.22 -5.11 -5.90
N ARG A 312 14.37 -6.07 -4.97
CA ARG A 312 15.64 -6.74 -4.67
C ARG A 312 16.19 -7.43 -5.92
N GLN A 313 15.36 -8.20 -6.62
CA GLN A 313 15.75 -8.89 -7.85
C GLN A 313 16.28 -7.89 -8.90
N MET A 314 15.53 -6.85 -9.20
CA MET A 314 15.96 -5.82 -10.15
C MET A 314 17.27 -5.13 -9.72
N SER A 315 17.39 -4.78 -8.43
CA SER A 315 18.59 -4.10 -7.92
C SER A 315 19.84 -4.95 -8.01
N LEU A 316 19.74 -6.24 -7.72
CA LEU A 316 20.86 -7.18 -7.87
C LEU A 316 21.28 -7.36 -9.34
N LEU A 317 20.32 -7.46 -10.25
CA LEU A 317 20.57 -7.57 -11.68
C LEU A 317 21.19 -6.28 -12.26
N LEU A 318 20.80 -5.13 -11.71
CA LEU A 318 21.43 -3.82 -12.00
C LEU A 318 22.78 -3.65 -11.29
N ARG A 319 23.29 -4.67 -10.59
CA ARG A 319 24.57 -4.65 -9.83
C ARG A 319 24.64 -3.59 -8.74
N ARG A 320 23.52 -3.19 -8.16
CA ARG A 320 23.50 -2.35 -6.97
C ARG A 320 23.99 -3.16 -5.76
N PRO A 321 24.80 -2.57 -4.86
CA PRO A 321 25.33 -3.32 -3.72
C PRO A 321 24.18 -3.75 -2.78
N PRO A 322 24.16 -5.04 -2.36
CA PRO A 322 23.16 -5.53 -1.42
C PRO A 322 23.47 -5.10 0.02
N GLY A 323 22.39 -4.84 0.79
CA GLY A 323 22.43 -4.62 2.23
C GLY A 323 21.88 -5.81 3.02
N ARG A 324 21.18 -5.52 4.13
CA ARG A 324 20.56 -6.54 4.98
C ARG A 324 19.58 -7.41 4.20
N GLU A 325 19.65 -8.72 4.38
CA GLU A 325 18.84 -9.72 3.67
C GLU A 325 18.89 -9.58 2.12
N ALA A 326 20.03 -9.09 1.62
CA ALA A 326 20.26 -8.77 0.22
C ALA A 326 19.33 -7.70 -0.39
N TYR A 327 18.58 -6.97 0.42
CA TYR A 327 17.83 -5.82 -0.06
C TYR A 327 18.76 -4.62 -0.33
N PRO A 328 18.43 -3.79 -1.33
CA PRO A 328 19.16 -2.54 -1.54
C PRO A 328 18.94 -1.56 -0.38
N GLY A 329 19.89 -0.66 -0.15
CA GLY A 329 19.85 0.26 0.99
C GLY A 329 18.67 1.23 1.01
N ASP A 330 18.02 1.43 -0.14
CA ASP A 330 16.88 2.31 -0.32
C ASP A 330 15.51 1.61 -0.23
N VAL A 331 15.45 0.35 0.23
CA VAL A 331 14.16 -0.38 0.35
C VAL A 331 13.20 0.27 1.35
N PHE A 332 13.72 0.93 2.40
CA PHE A 332 12.87 1.73 3.28
C PHE A 332 12.21 2.89 2.51
N TYR A 333 12.98 3.58 1.68
CA TYR A 333 12.47 4.66 0.85
C TYR A 333 11.46 4.18 -0.19
N LEU A 334 11.62 2.96 -0.72
CA LEU A 334 10.64 2.32 -1.61
C LEU A 334 9.24 2.34 -0.99
N HIS A 335 9.07 1.85 0.23
CA HIS A 335 7.77 1.78 0.89
C HIS A 335 7.33 3.11 1.48
N SER A 336 8.25 3.92 2.04
CA SER A 336 7.90 5.20 2.66
C SER A 336 7.37 6.19 1.62
N ARG A 337 8.02 6.33 0.46
CA ARG A 337 7.54 7.22 -0.61
C ARG A 337 6.20 6.79 -1.20
N LEU A 338 5.86 5.49 -1.14
CA LEU A 338 4.56 4.98 -1.55
C LEU A 338 3.48 5.29 -0.50
N LEU A 339 3.72 4.90 0.76
CA LEU A 339 2.73 4.98 1.82
C LEU A 339 2.48 6.41 2.31
N GLU A 340 3.46 7.30 2.23
CA GLU A 340 3.29 8.72 2.55
C GLU A 340 2.33 9.48 1.60
N ARG A 341 2.03 8.91 0.45
CA ARG A 341 1.03 9.44 -0.49
C ARG A 341 -0.40 9.27 0.02
N ALA A 342 -0.64 8.29 0.91
CA ALA A 342 -1.92 8.14 1.59
C ALA A 342 -2.07 9.22 2.68
N ALA A 343 -3.13 10.02 2.57
CA ALA A 343 -3.36 11.14 3.48
C ALA A 343 -4.84 11.59 3.43
N LYS A 344 -5.28 12.27 4.49
CA LYS A 344 -6.49 13.09 4.50
C LYS A 344 -6.11 14.52 4.11
N MET A 345 -6.77 15.06 3.09
CA MET A 345 -6.55 16.44 2.65
C MET A 345 -7.36 17.42 3.49
N SER A 346 -6.87 18.64 3.60
CA SER A 346 -7.60 19.72 4.27
C SER A 346 -8.76 20.21 3.41
N ASP A 347 -9.68 20.94 4.03
CA ASP A 347 -10.90 21.43 3.38
C ASP A 347 -10.59 22.38 2.22
N GLU A 348 -9.50 23.16 2.31
CA GLU A 348 -8.99 24.04 1.26
C GLU A 348 -8.54 23.27 0.01
N PHE A 349 -8.12 22.01 0.17
CA PHE A 349 -7.68 21.12 -0.91
C PHE A 349 -8.72 20.03 -1.25
N GLY A 350 -10.02 20.33 -1.01
CA GLY A 350 -11.14 19.49 -1.42
C GLY A 350 -11.54 18.40 -0.43
N ALA A 351 -10.92 18.33 0.77
CA ALA A 351 -11.27 17.38 1.84
C ALA A 351 -11.24 15.88 1.45
N GLY A 352 -10.66 15.54 0.31
CA GLY A 352 -10.51 14.14 -0.14
C GLY A 352 -9.60 13.33 0.78
N SER A 353 -9.62 12.02 0.63
CA SER A 353 -8.71 11.13 1.38
C SER A 353 -8.29 9.91 0.57
N LEU A 354 -7.09 9.42 0.84
CA LEU A 354 -6.60 8.13 0.39
C LEU A 354 -6.16 7.33 1.62
N THR A 355 -6.91 6.27 1.92
CA THR A 355 -6.62 5.34 3.02
C THR A 355 -5.82 4.18 2.47
N ALA A 356 -4.73 3.78 3.11
CA ALA A 356 -3.90 2.68 2.65
C ALA A 356 -3.95 1.50 3.63
N LEU A 357 -4.18 0.30 3.09
CA LEU A 357 -4.06 -0.97 3.78
C LEU A 357 -2.96 -1.80 3.12
N PRO A 358 -1.67 -1.55 3.45
CA PRO A 358 -0.60 -2.42 3.02
C PRO A 358 -0.71 -3.79 3.71
N VAL A 359 -0.41 -4.84 2.94
CA VAL A 359 -0.33 -6.21 3.44
C VAL A 359 1.12 -6.65 3.45
N ILE A 360 1.57 -7.21 4.57
CA ILE A 360 2.89 -7.82 4.72
C ILE A 360 2.73 -9.29 5.12
N GLU A 361 3.50 -10.13 4.48
CA GLU A 361 3.59 -11.56 4.81
C GLU A 361 4.76 -11.81 5.75
N THR A 362 4.50 -12.44 6.89
CA THR A 362 5.53 -12.93 7.81
C THR A 362 5.80 -14.41 7.59
N GLN A 363 6.90 -14.90 8.13
CA GLN A 363 7.26 -16.31 8.18
C GLN A 363 7.37 -16.72 9.64
N GLY A 364 6.52 -17.64 10.10
CA GLY A 364 6.50 -18.11 11.47
C GLY A 364 6.19 -17.03 12.51
N GLY A 365 5.43 -15.99 12.13
CA GLY A 365 5.08 -14.87 13.00
C GLY A 365 6.23 -13.90 13.29
N ASP A 366 7.36 -14.00 12.60
CA ASP A 366 8.51 -13.11 12.82
C ASP A 366 8.26 -11.69 12.27
N VAL A 367 7.94 -10.79 13.18
CA VAL A 367 7.77 -9.35 12.89
C VAL A 367 9.09 -8.58 12.96
N SER A 368 10.18 -9.22 13.42
CA SER A 368 11.51 -8.59 13.55
C SER A 368 12.33 -8.61 12.26
N ALA A 369 11.83 -9.31 11.22
CA ALA A 369 12.43 -9.32 9.88
C ALA A 369 12.50 -7.91 9.27
N TYR A 370 13.36 -7.74 8.27
CA TYR A 370 13.71 -6.41 7.77
C TYR A 370 12.53 -5.65 7.14
N ILE A 371 11.74 -6.29 6.29
CA ILE A 371 10.60 -5.65 5.63
C ILE A 371 9.45 -5.36 6.60
N PRO A 372 9.02 -6.31 7.47
CA PRO A 372 8.01 -6.03 8.49
C PRO A 372 8.34 -4.83 9.37
N THR A 373 9.55 -4.77 9.93
CA THR A 373 9.98 -3.66 10.82
C THR A 373 9.94 -2.32 10.11
N ASN A 374 10.37 -2.26 8.85
CA ASN A 374 10.32 -1.03 8.05
C ASN A 374 8.87 -0.55 7.87
N VAL A 375 7.97 -1.43 7.46
CA VAL A 375 6.57 -1.04 7.18
C VAL A 375 5.80 -0.70 8.45
N ILE A 376 6.02 -1.41 9.57
CA ILE A 376 5.45 -1.06 10.89
C ILE A 376 5.85 0.36 11.29
N SER A 377 7.09 0.77 11.02
CA SER A 377 7.56 2.11 11.36
C SER A 377 6.94 3.22 10.50
N ILE A 378 6.61 2.92 9.25
CA ILE A 378 6.02 3.87 8.28
C ILE A 378 4.52 4.05 8.53
N THR A 379 3.82 3.00 8.96
CA THR A 379 2.36 2.98 9.09
C THR A 379 1.86 3.58 10.40
N ASP A 380 0.59 3.94 10.44
CA ASP A 380 -0.09 4.55 11.59
C ASP A 380 -0.69 3.49 12.54
N GLY A 381 -0.26 2.25 12.41
CA GLY A 381 -0.69 1.12 13.19
C GLY A 381 -0.64 -0.19 12.40
N GLN A 382 -0.98 -1.29 13.08
CA GLN A 382 -1.00 -2.61 12.47
C GLN A 382 -2.13 -3.49 13.03
N ILE A 383 -2.68 -4.32 12.14
CA ILE A 383 -3.59 -5.44 12.44
C ILE A 383 -2.77 -6.71 12.31
N PHE A 384 -2.47 -7.35 13.42
CA PHE A 384 -1.66 -8.57 13.47
C PHE A 384 -2.56 -9.81 13.43
N LEU A 385 -2.39 -10.63 12.37
CA LEU A 385 -3.10 -11.89 12.19
C LEU A 385 -2.18 -13.05 12.57
N GLU A 386 -2.64 -13.84 13.54
CA GLU A 386 -1.86 -14.91 14.16
C GLU A 386 -2.33 -16.30 13.69
N ALA A 387 -1.39 -17.12 13.21
CA ALA A 387 -1.70 -18.46 12.72
C ALA A 387 -2.30 -19.37 13.81
N GLU A 388 -1.82 -19.24 15.05
CA GLU A 388 -2.32 -20.03 16.17
C GLU A 388 -3.81 -19.77 16.45
N LEU A 389 -4.24 -18.50 16.42
CA LEU A 389 -5.66 -18.15 16.58
C LEU A 389 -6.50 -18.67 15.41
N PHE A 390 -5.94 -18.60 14.19
CA PHE A 390 -6.62 -19.11 13.00
C PHE A 390 -6.89 -20.62 13.09
N PHE A 391 -5.90 -21.39 13.51
CA PHE A 391 -6.04 -22.84 13.68
C PHE A 391 -6.92 -23.22 14.89
N LYS A 392 -7.01 -22.40 15.92
CA LYS A 392 -7.98 -22.53 17.01
C LYS A 392 -9.42 -22.19 16.60
N GLY A 393 -9.65 -21.80 15.33
CA GLY A 393 -10.98 -21.45 14.82
C GLY A 393 -11.46 -20.05 15.19
N ILE A 394 -10.58 -19.20 15.71
CA ILE A 394 -10.87 -17.77 15.95
C ILE A 394 -10.65 -17.02 14.63
N ARG A 395 -11.74 -16.62 13.99
CA ARG A 395 -11.71 -15.94 12.68
C ARG A 395 -12.63 -14.72 12.70
N PRO A 396 -12.08 -13.51 12.38
CA PRO A 396 -10.71 -13.22 11.97
C PRO A 396 -9.69 -13.46 13.10
N ALA A 397 -8.50 -13.93 12.72
CA ALA A 397 -7.44 -14.34 13.65
C ALA A 397 -6.63 -13.15 14.19
N ILE A 398 -7.30 -12.09 14.61
CA ILE A 398 -6.66 -10.83 15.01
C ILE A 398 -6.15 -10.94 16.43
N ASN A 399 -4.85 -10.76 16.60
CA ASN A 399 -4.25 -10.62 17.91
C ASN A 399 -4.44 -9.20 18.45
N VAL A 400 -5.39 -9.03 19.38
CA VAL A 400 -5.74 -7.72 19.96
C VAL A 400 -4.60 -7.08 20.76
N GLY A 401 -3.70 -7.87 21.33
CA GLY A 401 -2.56 -7.36 22.10
C GLY A 401 -1.48 -6.71 21.24
N LEU A 402 -1.22 -7.30 20.07
CA LEU A 402 -0.19 -6.82 19.13
C LEU A 402 -0.75 -5.82 18.10
N SER A 403 -2.07 -5.77 17.96
CA SER A 403 -2.74 -4.87 17.02
C SER A 403 -2.96 -3.49 17.65
N VAL A 404 -2.57 -2.45 16.93
CA VAL A 404 -2.61 -1.07 17.42
C VAL A 404 -3.05 -0.13 16.29
N SER A 405 -3.97 0.80 16.57
CA SER A 405 -4.24 1.96 15.74
C SER A 405 -3.76 3.22 16.46
N ARG A 406 -2.86 3.98 15.83
CA ARG A 406 -2.34 5.24 16.41
C ARG A 406 -3.39 6.36 16.36
N VAL A 407 -4.34 6.30 15.44
CA VAL A 407 -5.48 7.22 15.38
C VAL A 407 -6.51 6.87 16.45
N GLY A 408 -6.75 5.59 16.65
CA GLY A 408 -7.59 5.07 17.72
C GLY A 408 -9.02 5.60 17.67
N SER A 409 -9.57 5.98 18.82
CA SER A 409 -10.97 6.39 18.97
C SER A 409 -11.36 7.68 18.22
N ALA A 410 -10.39 8.44 17.68
CA ALA A 410 -10.69 9.57 16.79
C ALA A 410 -11.30 9.10 15.45
N ALA A 411 -11.01 7.85 15.05
CA ALA A 411 -11.56 7.20 13.87
C ALA A 411 -12.83 6.37 14.15
N GLN A 412 -13.49 6.57 15.29
CA GLN A 412 -14.74 5.88 15.65
C GLN A 412 -15.90 6.85 15.75
N ILE A 413 -17.10 6.39 15.40
CA ILE A 413 -18.34 7.07 15.76
C ILE A 413 -18.50 7.02 17.28
N LYS A 414 -19.19 8.04 17.84
CA LYS A 414 -19.36 8.14 19.31
C LYS A 414 -20.05 6.92 19.90
N ALA A 415 -21.05 6.34 19.22
CA ALA A 415 -21.73 5.13 19.65
C ALA A 415 -20.76 3.94 19.83
N MET A 416 -19.89 3.68 18.85
CA MET A 416 -18.90 2.61 18.96
C MET A 416 -17.91 2.88 20.08
N LYS A 417 -17.44 4.13 20.23
CA LYS A 417 -16.51 4.51 21.30
C LYS A 417 -17.12 4.30 22.69
N GLN A 418 -18.42 4.60 22.88
CA GLN A 418 -19.12 4.40 24.14
C GLN A 418 -19.19 2.92 24.53
N VAL A 419 -19.40 2.05 23.54
CA VAL A 419 -19.62 0.61 23.76
C VAL A 419 -18.28 -0.15 23.82
N ALA A 420 -17.37 0.13 22.92
CA ALA A 420 -16.12 -0.63 22.77
C ALA A 420 -14.98 -0.14 23.68
N GLY A 421 -15.16 0.97 24.42
CA GLY A 421 -14.09 1.56 25.23
C GLY A 421 -13.46 0.63 26.26
N SER A 422 -14.23 -0.25 26.87
CA SER A 422 -13.75 -1.24 27.84
C SER A 422 -13.41 -2.62 27.23
N LEU A 423 -13.83 -2.89 25.99
CA LEU A 423 -13.71 -4.20 25.36
C LEU A 423 -12.25 -4.67 25.26
N LYS A 424 -11.36 -3.79 24.84
CA LYS A 424 -9.93 -4.10 24.69
C LYS A 424 -9.30 -4.45 26.03
N LEU A 425 -9.67 -3.73 27.10
CA LEU A 425 -9.17 -3.99 28.45
C LEU A 425 -9.66 -5.35 28.97
N PHE A 426 -10.95 -5.65 28.79
CA PHE A 426 -11.50 -6.96 29.17
C PHE A 426 -10.80 -8.13 28.47
N LEU A 427 -10.58 -8.00 27.18
CA LEU A 427 -9.89 -9.05 26.43
C LEU A 427 -8.41 -9.18 26.79
N ALA A 428 -7.74 -8.10 27.16
CA ALA A 428 -6.36 -8.15 27.66
C ALA A 428 -6.30 -8.90 29.00
N GLN A 429 -7.16 -8.53 29.96
CA GLN A 429 -7.28 -9.22 31.25
C GLN A 429 -7.66 -10.71 31.09
N TYR A 430 -8.61 -11.01 30.21
CA TYR A 430 -8.97 -12.38 29.90
C TYR A 430 -7.78 -13.21 29.42
N ARG A 431 -6.94 -12.67 28.53
CA ARG A 431 -5.77 -13.39 28.01
C ARG A 431 -4.74 -13.69 29.07
N GLU A 432 -4.45 -12.71 29.93
CA GLU A 432 -3.53 -12.90 31.06
C GLU A 432 -4.02 -14.02 31.99
N VAL A 433 -5.29 -13.96 32.36
CA VAL A 433 -5.88 -14.94 33.25
C VAL A 433 -6.02 -16.32 32.61
N ALA A 434 -6.41 -16.36 31.32
CA ALA A 434 -6.56 -17.61 30.56
C ALA A 434 -5.23 -18.38 30.43
N ALA A 435 -4.10 -17.68 30.33
CA ALA A 435 -2.78 -18.30 30.31
C ALA A 435 -2.45 -18.98 31.65
N PHE A 436 -2.82 -18.37 32.77
CA PHE A 436 -2.60 -18.95 34.12
C PHE A 436 -3.63 -20.04 34.44
N ALA A 437 -4.87 -19.92 33.97
CA ALA A 437 -5.94 -20.88 34.25
C ALA A 437 -5.67 -22.30 33.72
N GLN A 438 -4.76 -22.44 32.76
CA GLN A 438 -4.33 -23.75 32.27
C GLN A 438 -3.52 -24.55 33.31
N PHE A 439 -2.97 -23.90 34.33
CA PHE A 439 -2.07 -24.49 35.32
C PHE A 439 -2.66 -24.57 36.73
N GLY A 440 -3.85 -23.97 36.98
CA GLY A 440 -4.46 -23.90 38.31
C GLY A 440 -5.81 -24.62 38.39
N SER A 441 -6.02 -25.47 39.42
CA SER A 441 -7.27 -26.20 39.63
C SER A 441 -8.33 -25.42 40.40
N ASP A 442 -7.95 -24.47 41.25
CA ASP A 442 -8.86 -23.70 42.10
C ASP A 442 -8.81 -22.20 41.74
N LEU A 443 -9.79 -21.77 40.93
CA LEU A 443 -9.97 -20.39 40.57
C LEU A 443 -11.06 -19.75 41.43
N ASP A 444 -10.80 -18.54 41.92
CA ASP A 444 -11.80 -17.75 42.64
C ASP A 444 -12.98 -17.36 41.73
N ALA A 445 -14.12 -17.03 42.31
CA ALA A 445 -15.36 -16.73 41.60
C ALA A 445 -15.22 -15.51 40.65
N SER A 446 -14.38 -14.51 40.99
CA SER A 446 -14.13 -13.33 40.18
C SER A 446 -13.34 -13.69 38.93
N THR A 447 -12.36 -14.57 39.04
CA THR A 447 -11.58 -15.09 37.94
C THR A 447 -12.41 -15.99 37.02
N GLN A 448 -13.26 -16.85 37.58
CA GLN A 448 -14.20 -17.66 36.77
C GLN A 448 -15.17 -16.78 35.98
N PHE A 449 -15.70 -15.72 36.58
CA PHE A 449 -16.55 -14.76 35.93
C PHE A 449 -15.84 -14.03 34.76
N LEU A 450 -14.61 -13.57 34.98
CA LEU A 450 -13.78 -12.93 33.97
C LEU A 450 -13.49 -13.87 32.80
N LEU A 451 -13.15 -15.13 33.09
CA LEU A 451 -12.92 -16.17 32.07
C LEU A 451 -14.19 -16.47 31.27
N GLY A 452 -15.33 -16.64 31.93
CA GLY A 452 -16.59 -16.90 31.27
C GLY A 452 -17.01 -15.75 30.36
N ARG A 453 -16.90 -14.51 30.82
CA ARG A 453 -17.23 -13.32 30.03
C ARG A 453 -16.25 -13.12 28.86
N GLY A 454 -14.94 -13.29 29.08
CA GLY A 454 -13.92 -13.17 28.04
C GLY A 454 -14.07 -14.22 26.95
N ALA A 455 -14.42 -15.46 27.32
CA ALA A 455 -14.72 -16.50 26.34
C ALA A 455 -15.93 -16.14 25.45
N ARG A 456 -17.03 -15.64 26.05
CA ARG A 456 -18.21 -15.19 25.30
C ARG A 456 -17.91 -14.01 24.37
N LEU A 457 -17.14 -13.02 24.84
CA LEU A 457 -16.72 -11.89 24.01
C LEU A 457 -15.83 -12.35 22.84
N THR A 458 -14.95 -13.33 23.06
CA THR A 458 -14.11 -13.90 21.99
C THR A 458 -14.98 -14.61 20.94
N GLU A 459 -15.98 -15.38 21.37
CA GLU A 459 -16.94 -16.02 20.44
C GLU A 459 -17.78 -14.98 19.69
N LEU A 460 -18.23 -13.92 20.36
CA LEU A 460 -19.02 -12.84 19.76
C LEU A 460 -18.25 -12.10 18.68
N LEU A 461 -16.93 -11.95 18.82
CA LEU A 461 -16.08 -11.26 17.85
C LEU A 461 -15.75 -12.11 16.61
N LYS A 462 -16.04 -13.40 16.62
CA LYS A 462 -15.93 -14.23 15.43
C LYS A 462 -16.92 -13.77 14.37
N GLN A 463 -16.49 -13.81 13.14
CA GLN A 463 -17.29 -13.36 12.00
C GLN A 463 -16.97 -14.19 10.76
N PRO A 464 -17.97 -14.73 10.06
CA PRO A 464 -17.75 -15.45 8.81
C PRO A 464 -17.30 -14.50 7.72
N GLN A 465 -16.51 -15.01 6.80
CA GLN A 465 -16.00 -14.29 5.63
C GLN A 465 -17.16 -13.88 4.70
N TYR A 466 -17.02 -12.76 4.00
CA TYR A 466 -18.01 -12.18 3.07
C TYR A 466 -19.34 -11.75 3.72
N LYS A 467 -19.33 -11.51 5.01
CA LYS A 467 -20.50 -11.02 5.75
C LYS A 467 -20.14 -9.82 6.63
N PRO A 468 -19.74 -8.69 6.04
CA PRO A 468 -19.48 -7.47 6.81
C PRO A 468 -20.78 -6.98 7.46
N LEU A 469 -20.68 -6.48 8.69
CA LEU A 469 -21.79 -5.97 9.47
C LEU A 469 -21.85 -4.45 9.43
N ALA A 470 -23.06 -3.93 9.43
CA ALA A 470 -23.30 -2.50 9.59
C ALA A 470 -22.87 -2.03 11.00
N VAL A 471 -22.40 -0.79 11.12
CA VAL A 471 -21.88 -0.28 12.39
C VAL A 471 -22.94 -0.26 13.50
N GLU A 472 -24.19 0.02 13.18
CA GLU A 472 -25.32 -0.05 14.10
C GLU A 472 -25.56 -1.48 14.62
N ASP A 473 -25.45 -2.50 13.76
CA ASP A 473 -25.55 -3.91 14.12
C ASP A 473 -24.38 -4.31 15.05
N GLN A 474 -23.16 -3.86 14.71
CA GLN A 474 -21.98 -4.09 15.54
C GLN A 474 -22.11 -3.46 16.93
N VAL A 475 -22.58 -2.20 17.01
CA VAL A 475 -22.80 -1.49 18.26
C VAL A 475 -23.78 -2.26 19.16
N ALA A 476 -24.88 -2.74 18.60
CA ALA A 476 -25.89 -3.50 19.36
C ALA A 476 -25.34 -4.82 19.91
N LEU A 477 -24.59 -5.57 19.08
CA LEU A 477 -23.98 -6.84 19.49
C LEU A 477 -22.89 -6.66 20.56
N ILE A 478 -21.99 -5.69 20.36
CA ILE A 478 -20.91 -5.42 21.31
C ILE A 478 -21.49 -4.89 22.62
N PHE A 479 -22.54 -4.07 22.56
CA PHE A 479 -23.27 -3.60 23.74
C PHE A 479 -23.81 -4.78 24.57
N ALA A 480 -24.49 -5.73 23.91
CA ALA A 480 -25.03 -6.92 24.58
C ALA A 480 -23.92 -7.72 25.29
N GLY A 481 -22.74 -7.87 24.65
CA GLY A 481 -21.59 -8.56 25.23
C GLY A 481 -20.94 -7.82 26.39
N VAL A 482 -20.63 -6.55 26.19
CA VAL A 482 -19.89 -5.73 27.18
C VAL A 482 -20.75 -5.42 28.42
N LYS A 483 -22.03 -5.18 28.27
CA LYS A 483 -22.96 -4.89 29.39
C LYS A 483 -23.39 -6.16 30.15
N GLY A 484 -23.01 -7.36 29.70
CA GLY A 484 -23.24 -8.63 30.42
C GLY A 484 -24.56 -9.31 30.14
N HIS A 485 -25.33 -8.84 29.15
CA HIS A 485 -26.61 -9.51 28.77
C HIS A 485 -26.40 -10.94 28.24
N LEU A 486 -25.17 -11.28 27.82
CA LEU A 486 -24.79 -12.62 27.36
C LEU A 486 -24.29 -13.56 28.47
N ASP A 487 -24.19 -13.09 29.73
CA ASP A 487 -23.59 -13.90 30.81
C ASP A 487 -24.41 -15.18 31.11
N ARG A 488 -25.70 -15.19 30.77
CA ARG A 488 -26.59 -16.36 30.91
C ARG A 488 -26.56 -17.31 29.70
N VAL A 489 -26.05 -16.88 28.56
CA VAL A 489 -26.01 -17.68 27.33
C VAL A 489 -24.77 -18.57 27.33
N ASP A 490 -24.93 -19.84 26.95
CA ASP A 490 -23.78 -20.75 26.80
C ASP A 490 -22.83 -20.21 25.72
N THR A 491 -21.53 -20.27 25.98
CA THR A 491 -20.48 -19.82 25.04
C THR A 491 -20.63 -20.46 23.66
N LYS A 492 -21.05 -21.71 23.57
CA LYS A 492 -21.25 -22.44 22.30
C LYS A 492 -22.43 -21.91 21.48
N ARG A 493 -23.39 -21.26 22.13
CA ARG A 493 -24.61 -20.72 21.47
C ARG A 493 -24.52 -19.23 21.13
N ILE A 494 -23.37 -18.59 21.37
CA ILE A 494 -23.21 -17.15 21.09
C ILE A 494 -23.38 -16.83 19.60
N VAL A 495 -22.89 -17.69 18.72
CA VAL A 495 -23.07 -17.51 17.26
C VAL A 495 -24.56 -17.65 16.85
N GLU A 496 -25.27 -18.60 17.46
CA GLU A 496 -26.73 -18.77 17.25
C GLU A 496 -27.50 -17.56 17.77
N PHE A 497 -27.09 -17.04 18.95
CA PHE A 497 -27.63 -15.80 19.49
C PHE A 497 -27.50 -14.63 18.51
N GLU A 498 -26.32 -14.41 17.97
CA GLU A 498 -26.08 -13.36 16.97
C GLU A 498 -27.00 -13.51 15.74
N GLN A 499 -27.09 -14.72 15.22
CA GLN A 499 -27.91 -15.06 14.04
C GLN A 499 -29.40 -14.86 14.28
N ALA A 500 -29.88 -14.99 15.52
CA ALA A 500 -31.27 -14.77 15.88
C ALA A 500 -31.54 -13.31 16.30
N PHE A 501 -30.60 -12.67 16.99
CA PHE A 501 -30.76 -11.33 17.54
C PHE A 501 -30.77 -10.24 16.47
N LEU A 502 -29.88 -10.32 15.48
CA LEU A 502 -29.81 -9.30 14.42
C LEU A 502 -31.09 -9.25 13.56
N PRO A 503 -31.67 -10.37 13.09
CA PRO A 503 -32.96 -10.33 12.40
C PRO A 503 -34.10 -9.82 13.30
N HIS A 504 -34.11 -10.20 14.58
CA HIS A 504 -35.09 -9.69 15.54
C HIS A 504 -35.01 -8.17 15.69
N LEU A 505 -33.81 -7.61 15.85
CA LEU A 505 -33.61 -6.15 15.90
C LEU A 505 -34.10 -5.45 14.62
N LYS A 506 -33.80 -6.02 13.46
CA LYS A 506 -34.19 -5.46 12.16
C LYS A 506 -35.70 -5.53 11.93
N ALA A 507 -36.37 -6.57 12.44
CA ALA A 507 -37.81 -6.73 12.28
C ALA A 507 -38.63 -5.92 13.29
N SER A 508 -38.21 -5.91 14.57
CA SER A 508 -39.02 -5.36 15.67
C SER A 508 -38.56 -3.99 16.17
N HIS A 509 -37.29 -3.63 15.94
CA HIS A 509 -36.66 -2.43 16.47
C HIS A 509 -35.84 -1.69 15.41
N ALA A 510 -36.33 -1.63 14.18
CA ALA A 510 -35.65 -0.96 13.06
C ALA A 510 -35.45 0.54 13.31
N ASP A 511 -36.38 1.19 14.02
CA ASP A 511 -36.30 2.59 14.46
C ASP A 511 -35.11 2.85 15.39
N LEU A 512 -34.81 1.92 16.30
CA LEU A 512 -33.65 2.01 17.20
C LEU A 512 -32.32 1.97 16.40
N LEU A 513 -32.20 1.04 15.46
CA LEU A 513 -31.03 0.97 14.59
C LEU A 513 -30.89 2.21 13.69
N ALA A 514 -32.02 2.72 13.17
CA ALA A 514 -32.04 3.95 12.37
C ALA A 514 -31.59 5.17 13.19
N THR A 515 -32.00 5.28 14.45
CA THR A 515 -31.57 6.34 15.38
C THR A 515 -30.07 6.26 15.64
N ILE A 516 -29.53 5.07 15.94
CA ILE A 516 -28.08 4.86 16.16
C ILE A 516 -27.29 5.26 14.90
N ARG A 517 -27.80 4.92 13.72
CA ARG A 517 -27.17 5.27 12.43
C ARG A 517 -27.18 6.78 12.18
N ALA A 518 -28.30 7.44 12.45
CA ALA A 518 -28.48 8.86 12.18
C ALA A 518 -27.70 9.76 13.16
N GLU A 519 -27.80 9.46 14.47
CA GLU A 519 -27.12 10.24 15.49
C GLU A 519 -25.64 9.92 15.66
N GLY A 520 -25.21 8.71 15.31
CA GLY A 520 -23.84 8.23 15.52
C GLY A 520 -23.39 8.18 16.99
N LYS A 521 -24.32 8.32 17.94
CA LYS A 521 -24.11 8.28 19.39
C LYS A 521 -25.25 7.53 20.07
N LEU A 522 -25.00 7.01 21.27
CA LEU A 522 -26.04 6.47 22.15
C LEU A 522 -26.45 7.57 23.14
N SER A 523 -27.70 8.08 23.01
CA SER A 523 -28.31 8.89 24.04
C SER A 523 -28.71 8.02 25.24
N ALA A 524 -28.93 8.60 26.41
CA ALA A 524 -29.38 7.84 27.60
C ALA A 524 -30.69 7.07 27.34
N GLU A 525 -31.58 7.63 26.55
CA GLU A 525 -32.83 6.98 26.14
C GLU A 525 -32.58 5.80 25.20
N THR A 526 -31.74 6.00 24.18
CA THR A 526 -31.37 4.96 23.20
C THR A 526 -30.63 3.83 23.90
N GLU A 527 -29.71 4.13 24.84
CA GLU A 527 -29.00 3.14 25.63
C GLU A 527 -29.94 2.32 26.51
N ALA A 528 -30.91 2.97 27.19
CA ALA A 528 -31.87 2.27 28.02
C ALA A 528 -32.80 1.35 27.20
N LYS A 529 -33.28 1.82 26.03
CA LYS A 529 -34.09 1.00 25.11
C LYS A 529 -33.29 -0.20 24.61
N LEU A 530 -32.03 0.01 24.19
CA LEU A 530 -31.15 -1.07 23.72
C LEU A 530 -30.90 -2.09 24.83
N ALA A 531 -30.66 -1.65 26.07
CA ALA A 531 -30.45 -2.53 27.22
C ALA A 531 -31.70 -3.40 27.48
N GLN A 532 -32.91 -2.80 27.45
CA GLN A 532 -34.16 -3.51 27.62
C GLN A 532 -34.34 -4.60 26.54
N VAL A 533 -34.14 -4.24 25.29
CA VAL A 533 -34.26 -5.18 24.15
C VAL A 533 -33.25 -6.33 24.27
N CYS A 534 -32.00 -6.04 24.63
CA CYS A 534 -30.98 -7.06 24.84
C CYS A 534 -31.33 -8.01 26.00
N GLU A 535 -31.85 -7.47 27.11
CA GLU A 535 -32.25 -8.27 28.27
C GLU A 535 -33.44 -9.17 27.97
N ASP A 536 -34.49 -8.63 27.34
CA ASP A 536 -35.70 -9.38 26.99
C ASP A 536 -35.38 -10.50 25.97
N PHE A 537 -34.59 -10.19 24.97
CA PHE A 537 -34.17 -11.20 23.99
C PHE A 537 -33.27 -12.27 24.62
N ALA A 538 -32.29 -11.89 25.46
CA ALA A 538 -31.42 -12.85 26.14
C ALA A 538 -32.21 -13.79 27.07
N LYS A 539 -33.24 -13.28 27.78
CA LYS A 539 -34.13 -14.12 28.61
C LYS A 539 -34.95 -15.12 27.80
N SER A 540 -35.40 -14.73 26.62
CA SER A 540 -36.17 -15.61 25.73
C SER A 540 -35.30 -16.64 25.02
N PHE A 541 -34.02 -16.37 24.85
CA PHE A 541 -33.06 -17.21 24.14
C PHE A 541 -32.34 -18.22 25.05
N ALA A 542 -32.10 -17.88 26.31
CA ALA A 542 -31.44 -18.75 27.30
C ALA A 542 -32.35 -19.90 27.67
#